data_5445ac2769bb186c2771f56814bb756c
#
_entry.id   5445ac2769bb186c2771f56814bb756c
#
_cell.length_a   1.000
_cell.length_b   1.000
_cell.length_c   1.000
_cell.angle_alpha   90.00
_cell.angle_beta   90.00
_cell.angle_gamma   90.00
#
_symmetry.space_group_name_H-M   'P 1'
#
loop_
_entity.id
_entity.type
_entity.pdbx_description
1 polymer ?
#
loop_
_entity_poly.entity_id
_entity_poly.type
_entity_poly.pdbx_seq_one_letter_code
_entity_poly.pdbx_strand_id
1 'polypeptide(L)'
;MKENTKRPQDLISNYCEEIHKLKRINLTAIRKEMSRMNGLSSEVIRKYDDEIGGNKPEWLLMGCIAVGLEYKLPADRIKEFVDSCIQSFKDYCGYDVRFDRLFEEPNELKYHRKTGENKEIVCPQVLTDKLDSFLQESPKRFLYLAGTYKSGITASVIKYFAEKNDGREVQIYDFYGKTLKEIKESRILKFALLREKCVVIHIGLQTFPFSQMKFMGNGKIIFLAHTPCENLYLKDMEYIVFNDLVNQVKCTEELLKRYVPGLVNDDRISPNEVTKVFIPGIRDKTGGIPLAVERLGNAIFEGDFIRYEGNLERFFNSRLYSNPELKSVYEGLWKDLIEAMWNQIDSNARRLIVCVSYFSGSVSIDMLKFLLRDVIKTEDWKKALFQGYKYMLIMESGRNRENKEDGNFRGVRMFPIIKELIRFKFKNETEYSKYMELSVDFYLEQINSLNANMVYSGEKTFLDRDGEIAILREVLYFCAKNNLNEQYLTLTGNNLADFFYMRSKKWDIADEINVERRKVARRLQNHVQVMETYGMYMRRCVRCNKKCLGGLQQHQGTHCIYEKV
;
A
#
# COMPACT_ATOMS: atom_id res chain seq x y z
N MET A 1 -59.00 -17.66 21.50
CA MET A 1 -58.49 -16.64 22.41
C MET A 1 -57.24 -15.99 21.81
N LYS A 2 -57.40 -14.88 21.06
CA LYS A 2 -56.28 -14.10 20.48
C LYS A 2 -56.36 -12.63 20.97
N GLU A 3 -56.81 -12.42 22.21
CA GLU A 3 -57.24 -11.09 22.66
C GLU A 3 -56.15 -10.12 23.09
N ASN A 4 -54.86 -10.50 23.06
CA ASN A 4 -53.78 -9.58 23.50
C ASN A 4 -52.56 -9.50 22.61
N THR A 5 -52.57 -10.09 21.43
CA THR A 5 -51.42 -10.02 20.52
C THR A 5 -51.49 -8.74 19.70
N LYS A 6 -50.58 -7.79 19.97
CA LYS A 6 -50.44 -6.58 19.16
C LYS A 6 -50.07 -6.94 17.75
N ARG A 7 -50.66 -6.28 16.75
CA ARG A 7 -50.30 -6.47 15.35
C ARG A 7 -48.83 -6.01 15.09
N PRO A 8 -48.12 -6.66 14.18
CA PRO A 8 -46.74 -6.21 13.85
C PRO A 8 -46.65 -4.73 13.49
N GLN A 9 -47.67 -4.23 12.77
CA GLN A 9 -47.81 -2.82 12.40
C GLN A 9 -47.89 -1.87 13.61
N ASP A 10 -48.65 -2.25 14.63
CA ASP A 10 -48.77 -1.44 15.84
C ASP A 10 -47.45 -1.39 16.60
N LEU A 11 -46.72 -2.49 16.65
CA LEU A 11 -45.41 -2.56 17.27
C LEU A 11 -44.39 -1.67 16.53
N ILE A 12 -44.38 -1.69 15.20
CA ILE A 12 -43.51 -0.87 14.38
C ILE A 12 -43.85 0.62 14.53
N SER A 13 -45.15 0.96 14.55
CA SER A 13 -45.60 2.33 14.77
C SER A 13 -45.20 2.84 16.15
N ASN A 14 -45.40 2.05 17.20
CA ASN A 14 -44.99 2.39 18.55
C ASN A 14 -43.48 2.58 18.67
N TYR A 15 -42.71 1.75 18.00
CA TYR A 15 -41.26 1.88 17.96
C TYR A 15 -40.80 3.18 17.28
N CYS A 16 -41.41 3.54 16.15
CA CYS A 16 -41.15 4.82 15.49
C CYS A 16 -41.53 6.00 16.38
N GLU A 17 -42.66 5.91 17.13
CA GLU A 17 -43.10 6.94 18.08
C GLU A 17 -42.13 7.05 19.28
N GLU A 18 -41.61 5.92 19.77
CA GLU A 18 -40.59 5.92 20.82
C GLU A 18 -39.33 6.67 20.36
N ILE A 19 -38.85 6.39 19.16
CA ILE A 19 -37.69 7.11 18.57
C ILE A 19 -38.01 8.60 18.42
N HIS A 20 -39.23 8.93 17.95
CA HIS A 20 -39.69 10.31 17.82
C HIS A 20 -39.65 11.05 19.17
N LYS A 21 -40.20 10.44 20.21
CA LYS A 21 -40.24 11.04 21.56
C LYS A 21 -38.83 11.18 22.16
N LEU A 22 -38.01 10.15 22.07
CA LEU A 22 -36.67 10.13 22.66
C LEU A 22 -35.66 11.06 21.93
N LYS A 23 -35.75 11.15 20.64
CA LYS A 23 -34.79 11.90 19.82
C LYS A 23 -35.34 13.20 19.24
N ARG A 24 -36.62 13.50 19.46
CA ARG A 24 -37.35 14.69 18.92
C ARG A 24 -37.23 14.79 17.37
N ILE A 25 -37.25 13.66 16.69
CA ILE A 25 -37.11 13.56 15.22
C ILE A 25 -38.52 13.31 14.64
N ASN A 26 -38.84 13.97 13.52
CA ASN A 26 -40.13 13.82 12.87
C ASN A 26 -40.34 12.35 12.42
N LEU A 27 -41.55 11.81 12.68
CA LEU A 27 -41.97 10.46 12.29
C LEU A 27 -41.80 10.22 10.77
N THR A 28 -42.06 11.23 9.95
CA THR A 28 -41.85 11.14 8.50
C THR A 28 -40.38 10.96 8.16
N ALA A 29 -39.48 11.62 8.89
CA ALA A 29 -38.04 11.46 8.69
C ALA A 29 -37.57 10.04 9.10
N ILE A 30 -38.10 9.52 10.23
CA ILE A 30 -37.80 8.14 10.66
C ILE A 30 -38.28 7.14 9.63
N ARG A 31 -39.51 7.25 9.12
CA ARG A 31 -40.06 6.35 8.10
C ARG A 31 -39.30 6.46 6.76
N LYS A 32 -38.90 7.68 6.38
CA LYS A 32 -38.09 7.92 5.19
C LYS A 32 -36.73 7.25 5.32
N GLU A 33 -36.11 7.30 6.50
CA GLU A 33 -34.85 6.64 6.76
C GLU A 33 -35.00 5.12 6.75
N MET A 34 -36.03 4.56 7.35
CA MET A 34 -36.36 3.13 7.24
C MET A 34 -36.50 2.70 5.77
N SER A 35 -37.27 3.47 4.99
CA SER A 35 -37.49 3.26 3.57
C SER A 35 -36.16 3.27 2.80
N ARG A 36 -35.30 4.22 3.09
CA ARG A 36 -33.99 4.33 2.49
C ARG A 36 -33.11 3.12 2.80
N MET A 37 -33.25 2.56 3.99
CA MET A 37 -32.43 1.46 4.46
C MET A 37 -32.88 0.10 3.94
N ASN A 38 -34.16 -0.15 3.88
CA ASN A 38 -34.72 -1.45 3.47
C ASN A 38 -35.24 -1.49 2.02
N GLY A 39 -35.23 -0.35 1.32
CA GLY A 39 -35.72 -0.25 -0.06
C GLY A 39 -37.23 -0.35 -0.21
N LEU A 40 -37.99 -0.33 0.89
CA LEU A 40 -39.44 -0.26 0.87
C LEU A 40 -39.92 1.20 0.80
N SER A 41 -41.03 1.48 0.14
CA SER A 41 -41.57 2.84 0.16
C SER A 41 -42.02 3.22 1.55
N SER A 42 -41.92 4.52 1.90
CA SER A 42 -42.40 5.03 3.20
C SER A 42 -43.90 4.80 3.38
N GLU A 43 -44.64 4.68 2.31
CA GLU A 43 -46.08 4.40 2.32
C GLU A 43 -46.37 2.93 2.63
N VAL A 44 -45.54 2.00 2.11
CA VAL A 44 -45.59 0.56 2.48
C VAL A 44 -45.31 0.40 3.97
N ILE A 45 -44.32 1.11 4.50
CA ILE A 45 -44.01 1.08 5.94
C ILE A 45 -45.18 1.64 6.78
N ARG A 46 -45.89 2.62 6.26
CA ARG A 46 -47.05 3.22 6.95
C ARG A 46 -48.31 2.37 6.89
N LYS A 47 -48.52 1.71 5.72
CA LYS A 47 -49.73 0.92 5.43
C LYS A 47 -49.38 -0.58 5.31
N TYR A 48 -48.50 -1.07 6.18
CA TYR A 48 -48.18 -2.48 6.17
C TYR A 48 -49.39 -3.29 6.59
N ASP A 49 -50.19 -3.64 5.60
CA ASP A 49 -51.43 -4.39 5.77
C ASP A 49 -51.17 -5.91 5.75
N ASP A 50 -52.12 -6.68 6.21
CA ASP A 50 -52.07 -8.11 6.50
C ASP A 50 -51.75 -9.00 5.30
N GLU A 51 -51.75 -8.47 4.10
CA GLU A 51 -51.28 -9.16 2.91
C GLU A 51 -49.77 -8.97 2.74
N ILE A 52 -49.00 -9.97 3.15
CA ILE A 52 -47.55 -10.05 2.95
C ILE A 52 -47.26 -10.29 1.46
N GLY A 53 -47.78 -9.43 0.62
CA GLY A 53 -47.60 -9.49 -0.82
C GLY A 53 -46.14 -9.17 -1.23
N GLY A 54 -45.25 -10.14 -1.22
CA GLY A 54 -43.88 -10.05 -1.75
C GLY A 54 -42.84 -9.33 -0.87
N ASN A 55 -43.24 -8.68 0.21
CA ASN A 55 -42.31 -8.01 1.11
C ASN A 55 -42.00 -8.88 2.33
N LYS A 56 -40.77 -9.35 2.42
CA LYS A 56 -40.33 -10.21 3.52
C LYS A 56 -40.32 -9.41 4.84
N PRO A 57 -41.00 -9.86 5.92
CA PRO A 57 -40.97 -9.21 7.24
C PRO A 57 -39.57 -8.97 7.76
N GLU A 58 -38.62 -9.84 7.42
CA GLU A 58 -37.22 -9.72 7.77
C GLU A 58 -36.61 -8.40 7.31
N TRP A 59 -36.91 -7.97 6.10
CA TRP A 59 -36.40 -6.68 5.59
C TRP A 59 -36.95 -5.48 6.34
N LEU A 60 -38.21 -5.55 6.73
CA LEU A 60 -38.84 -4.50 7.52
C LEU A 60 -38.20 -4.40 8.90
N LEU A 61 -38.01 -5.53 9.57
CA LEU A 61 -37.37 -5.58 10.88
C LEU A 61 -35.92 -5.12 10.82
N MET A 62 -35.20 -5.48 9.78
CA MET A 62 -33.85 -4.99 9.56
C MET A 62 -33.82 -3.47 9.39
N GLY A 63 -34.78 -2.90 8.70
CA GLY A 63 -34.93 -1.45 8.62
C GLY A 63 -35.16 -0.80 9.98
N CYS A 64 -36.00 -1.42 10.82
CA CYS A 64 -36.25 -0.96 12.20
C CYS A 64 -34.99 -1.04 13.07
N ILE A 65 -34.28 -2.16 13.03
CA ILE A 65 -33.01 -2.34 13.76
C ILE A 65 -32.03 -1.24 13.35
N ALA A 66 -31.89 -1.04 12.06
CA ALA A 66 -31.00 -0.07 11.49
C ALA A 66 -31.28 1.36 11.95
N VAL A 67 -32.54 1.74 11.93
CA VAL A 67 -32.99 3.07 12.43
C VAL A 67 -32.75 3.20 13.93
N GLY A 68 -33.01 2.15 14.71
CA GLY A 68 -32.70 2.13 16.15
C GLY A 68 -31.21 2.38 16.44
N LEU A 69 -30.33 1.73 15.67
CA LEU A 69 -28.89 1.93 15.79
C LEU A 69 -28.44 3.33 15.33
N GLU A 70 -28.97 3.83 14.21
CA GLU A 70 -28.66 5.19 13.71
C GLU A 70 -29.00 6.25 14.76
N TYR A 71 -30.16 6.11 15.43
CA TYR A 71 -30.60 7.03 16.47
C TYR A 71 -30.13 6.64 17.89
N LYS A 72 -29.18 5.68 17.98
CA LYS A 72 -28.51 5.28 19.23
C LYS A 72 -29.53 4.88 20.33
N LEU A 73 -30.49 4.04 20.00
CA LEU A 73 -31.28 3.35 21.00
C LEU A 73 -30.45 2.34 21.77
N PRO A 74 -30.73 2.06 23.05
CA PRO A 74 -30.09 0.97 23.78
C PRO A 74 -30.29 -0.37 23.07
N ALA A 75 -29.24 -1.19 23.02
CA ALA A 75 -29.27 -2.50 22.33
C ALA A 75 -30.37 -3.41 22.87
N ASP A 76 -30.61 -3.39 24.18
CA ASP A 76 -31.66 -4.19 24.82
C ASP A 76 -33.08 -3.79 24.35
N ARG A 77 -33.32 -2.50 24.13
CA ARG A 77 -34.61 -2.01 23.60
C ARG A 77 -34.83 -2.43 22.15
N ILE A 78 -33.76 -2.38 21.32
CA ILE A 78 -33.85 -2.86 19.95
C ILE A 78 -34.16 -4.37 19.94
N LYS A 79 -33.49 -5.14 20.79
CA LYS A 79 -33.70 -6.59 20.91
C LYS A 79 -35.11 -6.90 21.37
N GLU A 80 -35.60 -6.29 22.44
CA GLU A 80 -36.97 -6.45 22.96
C GLU A 80 -38.02 -6.17 21.88
N PHE A 81 -37.83 -5.10 21.11
CA PHE A 81 -38.72 -4.76 20.00
C PHE A 81 -38.68 -5.85 18.90
N VAL A 82 -37.50 -6.31 18.48
CA VAL A 82 -37.34 -7.33 17.44
C VAL A 82 -38.00 -8.65 17.89
N ASP A 83 -37.73 -9.10 19.11
CA ASP A 83 -38.30 -10.33 19.66
C ASP A 83 -39.81 -10.25 19.72
N SER A 84 -40.37 -9.10 20.13
CA SER A 84 -41.82 -8.86 20.15
C SER A 84 -42.42 -8.89 18.74
N CYS A 85 -41.72 -8.33 17.75
CA CYS A 85 -42.20 -8.37 16.36
C CYS A 85 -42.13 -9.77 15.78
N ILE A 86 -41.08 -10.53 16.02
CA ILE A 86 -40.94 -11.94 15.56
C ILE A 86 -42.11 -12.75 16.11
N GLN A 87 -42.37 -12.64 17.39
CA GLN A 87 -43.51 -13.34 18.02
C GLN A 87 -44.85 -12.90 17.42
N SER A 88 -45.04 -11.59 17.21
CA SER A 88 -46.25 -11.07 16.59
C SER A 88 -46.48 -11.55 15.17
N PHE A 89 -45.44 -11.57 14.33
CA PHE A 89 -45.51 -12.13 12.97
C PHE A 89 -45.93 -13.61 12.98
N LYS A 90 -45.37 -14.38 13.92
CA LYS A 90 -45.73 -15.79 14.09
C LYS A 90 -47.18 -15.97 14.52
N ASP A 91 -47.59 -15.24 15.54
CA ASP A 91 -48.93 -15.42 16.18
C ASP A 91 -50.07 -14.83 15.33
N TYR A 92 -49.81 -13.68 14.69
CA TYR A 92 -50.82 -12.95 13.95
C TYR A 92 -50.90 -13.32 12.47
N CYS A 93 -49.72 -13.44 11.81
CA CYS A 93 -49.63 -13.71 10.37
C CYS A 93 -49.30 -15.18 10.06
N GLY A 94 -48.98 -16.00 11.06
CA GLY A 94 -48.50 -17.37 10.84
C GLY A 94 -47.14 -17.41 10.17
N TYR A 95 -46.39 -16.34 10.16
CA TYR A 95 -45.13 -16.19 9.46
C TYR A 95 -43.93 -16.38 10.40
N ASP A 96 -43.11 -17.37 10.12
CA ASP A 96 -41.86 -17.62 10.84
C ASP A 96 -40.75 -16.75 10.28
N VAL A 97 -40.42 -15.67 11.01
CA VAL A 97 -39.38 -14.73 10.62
C VAL A 97 -37.99 -15.41 10.75
N ARG A 98 -37.29 -15.49 9.65
CA ARG A 98 -35.97 -16.08 9.58
C ARG A 98 -34.97 -15.09 8.99
N PHE A 99 -34.14 -14.52 9.83
CA PHE A 99 -33.10 -13.60 9.39
C PHE A 99 -32.03 -14.26 8.51
N ASP A 100 -31.80 -15.56 8.65
CA ASP A 100 -30.94 -16.33 7.76
C ASP A 100 -31.39 -16.25 6.29
N ARG A 101 -32.70 -16.15 6.02
CA ARG A 101 -33.22 -15.94 4.66
C ARG A 101 -32.83 -14.60 4.04
N LEU A 102 -32.49 -13.60 4.83
CA LEU A 102 -31.99 -12.30 4.33
C LEU A 102 -30.57 -12.40 3.83
N PHE A 103 -29.87 -13.39 4.33
CA PHE A 103 -28.46 -13.64 4.08
C PHE A 103 -28.26 -14.85 3.14
N GLU A 104 -29.32 -15.44 2.63
CA GLU A 104 -29.26 -16.28 1.42
C GLU A 104 -28.88 -15.38 0.26
N GLU A 105 -27.58 -15.19 0.15
CA GLU A 105 -27.01 -14.35 -0.88
C GLU A 105 -27.21 -14.98 -2.25
N PRO A 106 -27.48 -14.17 -3.28
CA PRO A 106 -27.24 -14.61 -4.64
C PRO A 106 -25.78 -15.11 -4.68
N ASN A 107 -25.57 -16.33 -5.11
CA ASN A 107 -24.24 -16.96 -5.23
C ASN A 107 -23.21 -16.07 -5.96
N GLU A 108 -23.68 -15.09 -6.71
CA GLU A 108 -22.92 -14.08 -7.44
C GLU A 108 -22.10 -13.11 -6.58
N LEU A 109 -22.43 -12.96 -5.29
CA LEU A 109 -21.72 -12.07 -4.38
C LEU A 109 -20.79 -12.79 -3.41
N LYS A 110 -20.82 -14.13 -3.38
CA LYS A 110 -19.87 -14.92 -2.60
C LYS A 110 -18.54 -14.98 -3.37
N TYR A 111 -17.46 -14.73 -2.68
CA TYR A 111 -16.15 -14.93 -3.26
C TYR A 111 -15.91 -16.44 -3.44
N HIS A 112 -16.08 -16.91 -4.68
CA HIS A 112 -15.77 -18.28 -5.03
C HIS A 112 -14.28 -18.37 -5.37
N ARG A 113 -13.51 -18.99 -4.50
CA ARG A 113 -12.15 -19.40 -4.83
C ARG A 113 -12.21 -20.32 -6.04
N LYS A 114 -11.54 -19.95 -7.14
CA LYS A 114 -11.30 -20.90 -8.25
C LYS A 114 -10.47 -22.04 -7.69
N THR A 115 -11.11 -23.17 -7.48
CA THR A 115 -10.55 -24.41 -6.94
C THR A 115 -9.65 -25.06 -7.98
N GLY A 116 -8.52 -24.48 -8.29
CA GLY A 116 -7.61 -25.04 -9.31
C GLY A 116 -6.21 -25.33 -8.82
N GLU A 117 -5.82 -24.75 -7.71
CA GLU A 117 -4.46 -24.93 -7.21
C GLU A 117 -4.48 -25.17 -5.70
N ASN A 118 -4.25 -26.43 -5.32
CA ASN A 118 -3.96 -26.84 -3.93
C ASN A 118 -2.61 -26.32 -3.43
N LYS A 119 -2.22 -25.11 -3.84
CA LYS A 119 -1.02 -24.46 -3.30
C LYS A 119 -1.31 -24.01 -1.88
N GLU A 120 -0.43 -24.40 -0.98
CA GLU A 120 -0.51 -24.02 0.41
C GLU A 120 -0.31 -22.50 0.51
N ILE A 121 -1.38 -21.79 0.85
CA ILE A 121 -1.35 -20.33 0.99
C ILE A 121 -0.66 -20.02 2.32
N VAL A 122 0.23 -19.04 2.30
CA VAL A 122 0.86 -18.50 3.50
C VAL A 122 0.21 -17.17 3.86
N CYS A 123 -0.24 -17.04 5.11
CA CYS A 123 -0.54 -15.75 5.69
C CYS A 123 0.72 -15.25 6.41
N PRO A 124 1.39 -14.20 5.93
CA PRO A 124 2.59 -13.69 6.59
C PRO A 124 2.29 -13.26 8.03
N GLN A 125 3.19 -13.60 8.97
CA GLN A 125 3.00 -13.29 10.40
C GLN A 125 2.75 -11.80 10.63
N VAL A 126 3.42 -10.93 9.89
CA VAL A 126 3.24 -9.49 9.98
C VAL A 126 1.82 -9.03 9.61
N LEU A 127 1.14 -9.74 8.71
CA LEU A 127 -0.28 -9.49 8.39
C LEU A 127 -1.18 -10.03 9.49
N THR A 128 -0.87 -11.21 10.01
CA THR A 128 -1.58 -11.81 11.16
C THR A 128 -1.59 -10.85 12.35
N ASP A 129 -0.43 -10.34 12.75
CA ASP A 129 -0.28 -9.40 13.86
C ASP A 129 -1.09 -8.11 13.63
N LYS A 130 -1.12 -7.62 12.40
CA LYS A 130 -1.89 -6.42 12.02
C LYS A 130 -3.40 -6.66 12.06
N LEU A 131 -3.86 -7.81 11.60
CA LEU A 131 -5.27 -8.18 11.65
C LEU A 131 -5.73 -8.42 13.10
N ASP A 132 -4.92 -9.10 13.91
CA ASP A 132 -5.19 -9.29 15.34
C ASP A 132 -5.30 -7.94 16.07
N SER A 133 -4.34 -7.04 15.89
CA SER A 133 -4.36 -5.70 16.47
C SER A 133 -5.58 -4.90 16.00
N PHE A 134 -5.92 -4.95 14.71
CA PHE A 134 -7.12 -4.28 14.20
C PHE A 134 -8.39 -4.85 14.81
N LEU A 135 -8.53 -6.16 14.86
CA LEU A 135 -9.77 -6.81 15.32
C LEU A 135 -9.99 -6.68 16.83
N GLN A 136 -8.92 -6.71 17.63
CA GLN A 136 -8.99 -6.76 19.10
C GLN A 136 -8.77 -5.39 19.75
N GLU A 137 -7.82 -4.61 19.29
CA GLU A 137 -7.32 -3.42 20.00
C GLU A 137 -7.68 -2.11 19.33
N SER A 138 -7.77 -2.08 17.99
CA SER A 138 -7.98 -0.83 17.27
C SER A 138 -9.34 -0.22 17.56
N PRO A 139 -9.43 1.07 17.90
CA PRO A 139 -10.70 1.78 18.00
C PRO A 139 -11.33 2.04 16.62
N LYS A 140 -10.57 1.81 15.54
CA LYS A 140 -11.03 2.01 14.16
C LYS A 140 -12.00 0.92 13.75
N ARG A 141 -13.04 1.34 13.03
CA ARG A 141 -14.07 0.43 12.53
C ARG A 141 -13.73 -0.17 11.18
N PHE A 142 -13.00 0.58 10.37
CA PHE A 142 -12.67 0.20 9.00
C PHE A 142 -11.18 -0.05 8.85
N LEU A 143 -10.82 -1.16 8.18
CA LEU A 143 -9.47 -1.43 7.70
C LEU A 143 -9.51 -1.47 6.17
N TYR A 144 -8.78 -0.58 5.52
CA TYR A 144 -8.57 -0.64 4.09
C TYR A 144 -7.19 -1.20 3.79
N LEU A 145 -7.18 -2.41 3.28
CA LEU A 145 -5.98 -3.16 2.96
C LEU A 145 -5.78 -3.13 1.44
N ALA A 146 -4.86 -2.31 0.97
CA ALA A 146 -4.56 -2.14 -0.44
C ALA A 146 -3.31 -2.93 -0.85
N GLY A 147 -3.35 -3.60 -1.98
CA GLY A 147 -2.20 -4.32 -2.53
C GLY A 147 -2.25 -4.38 -4.05
N THR A 148 -1.10 -4.51 -4.70
CA THR A 148 -1.03 -4.67 -6.15
C THR A 148 -1.85 -5.89 -6.61
N TYR A 149 -2.30 -5.85 -7.84
CA TYR A 149 -3.08 -6.95 -8.42
C TYR A 149 -2.34 -8.28 -8.28
N LYS A 150 -3.05 -9.33 -7.88
CA LYS A 150 -2.49 -10.67 -7.57
C LYS A 150 -1.34 -10.69 -6.53
N SER A 151 -1.25 -9.68 -5.68
CA SER A 151 -0.25 -9.65 -4.59
C SER A 151 -0.42 -10.76 -3.54
N GLY A 152 -1.55 -11.46 -3.57
CA GLY A 152 -1.86 -12.51 -2.58
C GLY A 152 -2.66 -12.02 -1.38
N ILE A 153 -2.99 -10.72 -1.30
CA ILE A 153 -3.72 -10.10 -0.18
C ILE A 153 -5.01 -10.85 0.19
N THR A 154 -5.85 -11.13 -0.81
CA THR A 154 -7.14 -11.83 -0.59
C THR A 154 -6.91 -13.23 -0.05
N ALA A 155 -5.97 -13.97 -0.65
CA ALA A 155 -5.64 -15.32 -0.24
C ALA A 155 -5.09 -15.36 1.21
N SER A 156 -4.21 -14.43 1.56
CA SER A 156 -3.65 -14.31 2.91
C SER A 156 -4.71 -13.99 3.96
N VAL A 157 -5.65 -13.08 3.66
CA VAL A 157 -6.76 -12.76 4.57
C VAL A 157 -7.73 -13.92 4.74
N ILE A 158 -8.05 -14.65 3.66
CA ILE A 158 -8.87 -15.87 3.76
C ILE A 158 -8.18 -16.89 4.68
N LYS A 159 -6.88 -17.10 4.49
CA LYS A 159 -6.09 -18.04 5.31
C LYS A 159 -6.09 -17.66 6.78
N TYR A 160 -5.87 -16.36 7.08
CA TYR A 160 -5.94 -15.85 8.44
C TYR A 160 -7.25 -16.22 9.14
N PHE A 161 -8.39 -15.94 8.49
CA PHE A 161 -9.68 -16.22 9.10
C PHE A 161 -9.96 -17.72 9.21
N ALA A 162 -9.53 -18.53 8.22
CA ALA A 162 -9.67 -19.99 8.29
C ALA A 162 -8.90 -20.57 9.49
N GLU A 163 -7.74 -20.04 9.80
CA GLU A 163 -6.93 -20.49 10.95
C GLU A 163 -7.48 -20.02 12.30
N LYS A 164 -8.04 -18.80 12.38
CA LYS A 164 -8.52 -18.20 13.62
C LYS A 164 -9.97 -18.57 13.98
N ASN A 165 -10.78 -18.94 13.02
CA ASN A 165 -12.23 -19.15 13.22
C ASN A 165 -12.64 -20.64 13.35
N ASP A 166 -11.79 -21.50 13.87
CA ASP A 166 -12.10 -22.92 14.16
C ASP A 166 -12.79 -23.64 12.96
N GLY A 167 -12.37 -23.31 11.73
CA GLY A 167 -12.90 -23.91 10.52
C GLY A 167 -14.18 -23.26 9.97
N ARG A 168 -14.65 -22.15 10.50
CA ARG A 168 -15.75 -21.39 9.89
C ARG A 168 -15.25 -20.73 8.61
N GLU A 169 -15.95 -20.98 7.49
CA GLU A 169 -15.71 -20.27 6.24
C GLU A 169 -15.97 -18.78 6.43
N VAL A 170 -14.94 -17.96 6.19
CA VAL A 170 -15.11 -16.51 6.12
C VAL A 170 -15.80 -16.20 4.81
N GLN A 171 -16.97 -15.62 4.90
CA GLN A 171 -17.67 -15.11 3.73
C GLN A 171 -17.05 -13.78 3.34
N ILE A 172 -16.46 -13.74 2.16
CA ILE A 172 -15.97 -12.53 1.54
C ILE A 172 -16.99 -12.09 0.51
N TYR A 173 -17.47 -10.87 0.66
CA TYR A 173 -18.36 -10.25 -0.31
C TYR A 173 -17.55 -9.70 -1.48
N ASP A 174 -17.80 -10.22 -2.69
CA ASP A 174 -17.06 -9.83 -3.88
C ASP A 174 -17.81 -8.78 -4.70
N PHE A 175 -17.27 -7.59 -4.73
CA PHE A 175 -17.77 -6.47 -5.54
C PHE A 175 -16.90 -6.21 -6.78
N TYR A 176 -15.98 -7.09 -7.11
CA TYR A 176 -15.19 -6.95 -8.31
C TYR A 176 -16.08 -6.99 -9.57
N GLY A 177 -15.94 -5.97 -10.42
CA GLY A 177 -16.75 -5.84 -11.64
C GLY A 177 -18.17 -5.29 -11.45
N LYS A 178 -18.62 -5.05 -10.21
CA LYS A 178 -19.94 -4.45 -9.95
C LYS A 178 -19.92 -2.95 -10.23
N THR A 179 -21.02 -2.44 -10.76
CA THR A 179 -21.18 -1.00 -11.00
C THR A 179 -21.37 -0.24 -9.69
N LEU A 180 -21.08 1.05 -9.69
CA LEU A 180 -21.30 1.94 -8.55
C LEU A 180 -22.77 1.88 -8.06
N LYS A 181 -23.72 1.72 -9.00
CA LYS A 181 -25.15 1.60 -8.70
C LYS A 181 -25.43 0.31 -7.93
N GLU A 182 -24.93 -0.84 -8.42
CA GLU A 182 -25.08 -2.14 -7.76
C GLU A 182 -24.48 -2.15 -6.37
N ILE A 183 -23.28 -1.53 -6.18
CA ILE A 183 -22.65 -1.41 -4.87
C ILE A 183 -23.51 -0.60 -3.91
N LYS A 184 -24.04 0.56 -4.34
CA LYS A 184 -24.90 1.41 -3.50
C LYS A 184 -26.23 0.76 -3.15
N GLU A 185 -26.80 0.00 -4.07
CA GLU A 185 -28.08 -0.69 -3.90
C GLU A 185 -27.93 -2.01 -3.14
N SER A 186 -26.70 -2.49 -2.93
CA SER A 186 -26.45 -3.75 -2.22
C SER A 186 -26.98 -3.69 -0.79
N ARG A 187 -28.01 -4.48 -0.54
CA ARG A 187 -28.60 -4.65 0.79
C ARG A 187 -27.66 -5.36 1.75
N ILE A 188 -26.83 -6.26 1.22
CA ILE A 188 -25.85 -7.04 1.96
C ILE A 188 -24.87 -6.13 2.68
N LEU A 189 -24.29 -5.15 1.97
CA LEU A 189 -23.37 -4.17 2.58
C LEU A 189 -24.02 -3.37 3.71
N LYS A 190 -25.33 -3.11 3.60
CA LYS A 190 -26.03 -2.33 4.62
C LYS A 190 -26.24 -3.12 5.91
N PHE A 191 -26.48 -4.42 5.80
CA PHE A 191 -26.96 -5.26 6.92
C PHE A 191 -25.97 -6.33 7.39
N ALA A 192 -24.92 -6.63 6.64
CA ALA A 192 -23.93 -7.64 7.01
C ALA A 192 -23.36 -7.42 8.43
N LEU A 193 -23.10 -6.18 8.78
CA LEU A 193 -22.55 -5.80 10.10
C LEU A 193 -23.50 -5.97 11.28
N LEU A 194 -24.78 -6.19 11.05
CA LEU A 194 -25.72 -6.49 12.14
C LEU A 194 -25.60 -7.94 12.61
N ARG A 195 -25.15 -8.82 11.71
CA ARG A 195 -24.98 -10.25 11.98
C ARG A 195 -23.57 -10.60 12.40
N GLU A 196 -22.59 -10.02 11.75
CA GLU A 196 -21.20 -10.44 11.80
C GLU A 196 -20.37 -9.47 12.65
N LYS A 197 -19.44 -10.00 13.44
CA LYS A 197 -18.48 -9.18 14.19
C LYS A 197 -17.46 -8.50 13.25
N CYS A 198 -17.16 -9.14 12.13
CA CYS A 198 -16.28 -8.64 11.09
C CYS A 198 -16.82 -9.06 9.71
N VAL A 199 -16.74 -8.17 8.75
CA VAL A 199 -17.10 -8.39 7.35
C VAL A 199 -15.89 -8.11 6.47
N VAL A 200 -15.61 -8.98 5.51
CA VAL A 200 -14.55 -8.79 4.52
C VAL A 200 -15.20 -8.47 3.16
N ILE A 201 -14.76 -7.39 2.54
CA ILE A 201 -15.29 -6.89 1.27
C ILE A 201 -14.15 -6.80 0.25
N HIS A 202 -14.21 -7.62 -0.80
CA HIS A 202 -13.27 -7.56 -1.91
C HIS A 202 -13.77 -6.55 -2.94
N ILE A 203 -13.02 -5.46 -3.13
CA ILE A 203 -13.36 -4.38 -4.06
C ILE A 203 -12.66 -4.57 -5.41
N GLY A 204 -11.50 -5.21 -5.41
CA GLY A 204 -10.68 -5.39 -6.60
C GLY A 204 -10.05 -4.08 -7.11
N LEU A 205 -10.17 -3.83 -8.40
CA LEU A 205 -9.61 -2.65 -9.09
C LEU A 205 -10.56 -1.44 -9.11
N GLN A 206 -11.65 -1.49 -8.35
CA GLN A 206 -12.66 -0.43 -8.36
C GLN A 206 -12.45 0.57 -7.23
N THR A 207 -12.90 1.80 -7.47
CA THR A 207 -13.03 2.80 -6.43
C THR A 207 -14.30 2.57 -5.64
N PHE A 208 -14.19 2.38 -4.33
CA PHE A 208 -15.33 2.19 -3.46
C PHE A 208 -15.92 3.54 -3.00
N PRO A 209 -17.24 3.74 -3.12
CA PRO A 209 -17.88 5.02 -2.87
C PRO A 209 -18.12 5.28 -1.36
N PHE A 210 -17.07 5.33 -0.54
CA PHE A 210 -17.17 5.47 0.92
C PHE A 210 -18.04 6.63 1.38
N SER A 211 -17.91 7.80 0.73
CA SER A 211 -18.68 9.00 1.09
C SER A 211 -20.18 8.87 0.88
N GLN A 212 -20.61 7.89 0.09
CA GLN A 212 -22.00 7.67 -0.28
C GLN A 212 -22.59 6.41 0.38
N MET A 213 -21.79 5.69 1.16
CA MET A 213 -22.20 4.48 1.86
C MET A 213 -22.43 4.76 3.35
N LYS A 214 -23.53 4.25 3.86
CA LYS A 214 -23.77 4.18 5.30
C LYS A 214 -23.71 2.72 5.71
N PHE A 215 -22.78 2.41 6.59
CA PHE A 215 -22.61 1.08 7.15
C PHE A 215 -23.32 1.02 8.49
N MET A 216 -24.16 0.02 8.65
CA MET A 216 -24.97 -0.17 9.84
C MET A 216 -24.32 -1.13 10.82
N GLY A 217 -24.64 -0.98 12.10
CA GLY A 217 -24.07 -1.80 13.18
C GLY A 217 -22.67 -1.33 13.62
N ASN A 218 -22.11 -2.04 14.61
CA ASN A 218 -20.81 -1.72 15.23
C ASN A 218 -19.69 -2.69 14.82
N GLY A 219 -19.96 -3.61 13.90
CA GLY A 219 -18.98 -4.58 13.42
C GLY A 219 -17.83 -3.90 12.68
N LYS A 220 -16.71 -4.61 12.59
CA LYS A 220 -15.53 -4.18 11.83
C LYS A 220 -15.65 -4.58 10.36
N ILE A 221 -15.09 -3.76 9.47
CA ILE A 221 -15.05 -4.05 8.03
C ILE A 221 -13.62 -4.01 7.55
N ILE A 222 -13.23 -5.05 6.84
CA ILE A 222 -11.95 -5.14 6.14
C ILE A 222 -12.22 -5.03 4.64
N PHE A 223 -11.72 -3.97 4.02
CA PHE A 223 -11.76 -3.79 2.57
C PHE A 223 -10.48 -4.32 1.95
N LEU A 224 -10.60 -5.20 0.97
CA LEU A 224 -9.49 -5.71 0.17
C LEU A 224 -9.54 -5.07 -1.22
N ALA A 225 -8.54 -4.29 -1.56
CA ALA A 225 -8.52 -3.52 -2.78
C ALA A 225 -7.19 -3.63 -3.53
N HIS A 226 -7.27 -3.44 -4.85
CA HIS A 226 -6.10 -3.28 -5.72
C HIS A 226 -5.96 -1.84 -6.21
N THR A 227 -6.55 -0.91 -5.46
CA THR A 227 -6.49 0.54 -5.68
C THR A 227 -6.22 1.22 -4.36
N PRO A 228 -5.52 2.36 -4.35
CA PRO A 228 -5.40 3.16 -3.13
C PRO A 228 -6.77 3.70 -2.71
N CYS A 229 -6.90 3.97 -1.42
CA CYS A 229 -8.10 4.62 -0.90
C CYS A 229 -8.08 6.11 -1.26
N GLU A 230 -9.05 6.58 -2.02
CA GLU A 230 -9.16 8.01 -2.38
C GLU A 230 -9.55 8.89 -1.18
N ASN A 231 -10.28 8.31 -0.21
CA ASN A 231 -10.80 9.02 0.96
C ASN A 231 -10.10 8.58 2.25
N LEU A 232 -8.80 8.88 2.36
CA LEU A 232 -8.02 8.65 3.59
C LEU A 232 -8.53 9.44 4.81
N TYR A 233 -9.56 10.27 4.62
CA TYR A 233 -10.11 11.19 5.62
C TYR A 233 -11.24 10.60 6.48
N LEU A 234 -11.61 9.33 6.27
CA LEU A 234 -12.52 8.69 7.21
C LEU A 234 -11.79 8.51 8.54
N LYS A 235 -12.13 9.34 9.52
CA LYS A 235 -11.51 9.33 10.87
C LYS A 235 -11.48 7.94 11.50
N ASP A 236 -12.37 7.07 11.04
CA ASP A 236 -12.61 5.72 11.55
C ASP A 236 -11.95 4.61 10.71
N MET A 237 -11.07 4.99 9.75
CA MET A 237 -10.39 4.06 8.85
C MET A 237 -8.90 3.95 9.17
N GLU A 238 -8.41 2.72 9.21
CA GLU A 238 -7.01 2.40 9.15
C GLU A 238 -6.66 2.02 7.70
N TYR A 239 -5.58 2.57 7.17
CA TYR A 239 -5.11 2.30 5.81
C TYR A 239 -3.76 1.61 5.85
N ILE A 240 -3.67 0.45 5.24
CA ILE A 240 -2.46 -0.35 5.15
C ILE A 240 -2.19 -0.69 3.69
N VAL A 241 -0.96 -0.49 3.25
CA VAL A 241 -0.48 -0.96 1.95
C VAL A 241 0.19 -2.32 2.16
N PHE A 242 -0.43 -3.37 1.63
CA PHE A 242 0.04 -4.76 1.78
C PHE A 242 1.47 -4.95 1.27
N ASN A 243 1.79 -4.34 0.14
CA ASN A 243 3.14 -4.41 -0.44
C ASN A 243 4.22 -3.82 0.50
N ASP A 244 3.91 -2.74 1.21
CA ASP A 244 4.83 -2.17 2.20
C ASP A 244 4.94 -3.07 3.44
N LEU A 245 3.83 -3.69 3.81
CA LEU A 245 3.77 -4.57 4.96
C LEU A 245 4.64 -5.82 4.77
N VAL A 246 4.56 -6.45 3.59
CA VAL A 246 5.32 -7.67 3.28
C VAL A 246 6.76 -7.42 2.80
N ASN A 247 7.11 -6.18 2.45
CA ASN A 247 8.46 -5.80 2.03
C ASN A 247 9.46 -5.77 3.20
N GLN A 248 9.56 -6.88 3.91
CA GLN A 248 10.44 -7.07 5.05
C GLN A 248 11.28 -8.33 4.86
N VAL A 249 12.54 -8.30 5.30
CA VAL A 249 13.45 -9.46 5.23
C VAL A 249 12.83 -10.67 5.93
N LYS A 250 12.27 -10.45 7.12
CA LYS A 250 11.64 -11.49 7.93
C LYS A 250 10.45 -12.17 7.25
N CYS A 251 9.62 -11.38 6.57
CA CYS A 251 8.49 -11.90 5.79
C CYS A 251 8.98 -12.71 4.58
N THR A 252 9.99 -12.20 3.86
CA THR A 252 10.58 -12.93 2.73
C THR A 252 11.22 -14.24 3.17
N GLU A 253 11.89 -14.26 4.32
CA GLU A 253 12.44 -15.48 4.93
C GLU A 253 11.35 -16.51 5.23
N GLU A 254 10.25 -16.09 5.86
CA GLU A 254 9.10 -16.93 6.15
C GLU A 254 8.51 -17.57 4.88
N LEU A 255 8.31 -16.75 3.84
CA LEU A 255 7.80 -17.21 2.55
C LEU A 255 8.76 -18.19 1.87
N LEU A 256 10.07 -17.93 1.87
CA LEU A 256 11.07 -18.83 1.29
C LEU A 256 11.14 -20.16 2.04
N LYS A 257 11.13 -20.13 3.37
CA LYS A 257 11.10 -21.38 4.18
C LYS A 257 9.90 -22.26 3.83
N ARG A 258 8.80 -21.64 3.43
CA ARG A 258 7.56 -22.37 3.11
C ARG A 258 7.51 -22.81 1.65
N TYR A 259 7.80 -21.92 0.73
CA TYR A 259 7.66 -22.18 -0.71
C TYR A 259 8.88 -22.87 -1.32
N VAL A 260 10.06 -22.59 -0.81
CA VAL A 260 11.34 -23.08 -1.35
C VAL A 260 12.27 -23.53 -0.21
N PRO A 261 11.84 -24.53 0.60
CA PRO A 261 12.61 -24.95 1.78
C PRO A 261 14.00 -25.47 1.42
N GLY A 262 14.17 -26.10 0.24
CA GLY A 262 15.46 -26.58 -0.24
C GLY A 262 16.48 -25.46 -0.46
N LEU A 263 16.02 -24.25 -0.77
CA LEU A 263 16.92 -23.12 -0.97
C LEU A 263 17.45 -22.55 0.36
N VAL A 264 16.60 -22.50 1.38
CA VAL A 264 16.98 -21.96 2.70
C VAL A 264 17.88 -22.94 3.47
N ASN A 265 17.73 -24.23 3.20
CA ASN A 265 18.47 -25.31 3.84
C ASN A 265 19.59 -25.88 2.93
N ASP A 266 20.01 -25.13 1.92
CA ASP A 266 21.06 -25.58 0.99
C ASP A 266 22.43 -25.51 1.67
N ASP A 267 23.05 -26.67 1.88
CA ASP A 267 24.36 -26.80 2.54
C ASP A 267 25.50 -26.11 1.77
N ARG A 268 25.27 -25.75 0.52
CA ARG A 268 26.23 -25.04 -0.34
C ARG A 268 26.34 -23.55 -0.04
N ILE A 269 25.34 -22.99 0.67
CA ILE A 269 25.31 -21.59 1.06
C ILE A 269 25.48 -21.52 2.57
N SER A 270 26.41 -20.72 3.03
CA SER A 270 26.53 -20.52 4.48
C SER A 270 25.26 -19.87 5.07
N PRO A 271 24.82 -20.23 6.28
CA PRO A 271 23.65 -19.59 6.92
C PRO A 271 23.76 -18.05 7.00
N ASN A 272 24.98 -17.53 7.07
CA ASN A 272 25.27 -16.11 7.09
C ASN A 272 25.02 -15.46 5.73
N GLU A 273 25.36 -16.12 4.62
CA GLU A 273 25.06 -15.65 3.27
C GLU A 273 23.58 -15.73 2.95
N VAL A 274 22.89 -16.79 3.39
CA VAL A 274 21.42 -16.90 3.27
C VAL A 274 20.76 -15.69 3.92
N THR A 275 21.11 -15.38 5.16
CA THR A 275 20.46 -14.30 5.93
C THR A 275 20.86 -12.90 5.49
N LYS A 276 22.13 -12.67 5.14
CA LYS A 276 22.64 -11.32 4.86
C LYS A 276 22.63 -10.93 3.38
N VAL A 277 22.65 -11.90 2.48
CA VAL A 277 22.75 -11.63 1.04
C VAL A 277 21.54 -12.19 0.29
N PHE A 278 21.26 -13.48 0.47
CA PHE A 278 20.26 -14.16 -0.35
C PHE A 278 18.84 -13.67 -0.07
N ILE A 279 18.37 -13.74 1.17
CA ILE A 279 17.02 -13.29 1.56
C ILE A 279 16.82 -11.80 1.27
N PRO A 280 17.74 -10.88 1.64
CA PRO A 280 17.65 -9.48 1.25
C PRO A 280 17.62 -9.27 -0.26
N GLY A 281 18.43 -10.02 -1.02
CA GLY A 281 18.46 -9.95 -2.49
C GLY A 281 17.12 -10.33 -3.11
N ILE A 282 16.50 -11.43 -2.68
CA ILE A 282 15.14 -11.81 -3.11
C ILE A 282 14.11 -10.72 -2.73
N ARG A 283 14.15 -10.22 -1.50
CA ARG A 283 13.25 -9.15 -1.08
C ARG A 283 13.39 -7.92 -1.98
N ASP A 284 14.61 -7.49 -2.28
CA ASP A 284 14.86 -6.29 -3.08
C ASP A 284 14.36 -6.43 -4.53
N LYS A 285 14.28 -7.65 -5.04
CA LYS A 285 13.74 -7.94 -6.38
C LYS A 285 12.23 -8.15 -6.39
N THR A 286 11.68 -8.76 -5.35
CA THR A 286 10.27 -9.17 -5.30
C THR A 286 9.39 -8.23 -4.46
N GLY A 287 9.99 -7.40 -3.61
CA GLY A 287 9.26 -6.60 -2.62
C GLY A 287 8.52 -7.45 -1.59
N GLY A 288 8.92 -8.71 -1.39
CA GLY A 288 8.25 -9.65 -0.49
C GLY A 288 6.86 -10.11 -0.98
N ILE A 289 6.49 -9.84 -2.25
CA ILE A 289 5.22 -10.31 -2.81
C ILE A 289 5.22 -11.83 -2.92
N PRO A 290 4.29 -12.56 -2.24
CA PRO A 290 4.33 -14.03 -2.15
C PRO A 290 4.50 -14.74 -3.48
N LEU A 291 3.71 -14.40 -4.50
CA LEU A 291 3.81 -14.99 -5.84
C LEU A 291 5.19 -14.77 -6.48
N ALA A 292 5.77 -13.58 -6.29
CA ALA A 292 7.07 -13.25 -6.87
C ALA A 292 8.20 -13.95 -6.11
N VAL A 293 8.12 -14.03 -4.78
CA VAL A 293 9.07 -14.77 -3.93
C VAL A 293 9.08 -16.24 -4.30
N GLU A 294 7.91 -16.86 -4.42
CA GLU A 294 7.75 -18.25 -4.81
C GLU A 294 8.41 -18.52 -6.17
N ARG A 295 7.99 -17.79 -7.20
CA ARG A 295 8.45 -18.06 -8.58
C ARG A 295 9.93 -17.77 -8.77
N LEU A 296 10.41 -16.64 -8.26
CA LEU A 296 11.83 -16.30 -8.39
C LEU A 296 12.70 -17.21 -7.53
N GLY A 297 12.27 -17.53 -6.32
CA GLY A 297 12.97 -18.44 -5.41
C GLY A 297 13.11 -19.84 -6.02
N ASN A 298 12.02 -20.42 -6.53
CA ASN A 298 12.04 -21.73 -7.20
C ASN A 298 12.96 -21.72 -8.43
N ALA A 299 12.86 -20.71 -9.28
CA ALA A 299 13.68 -20.63 -10.48
C ALA A 299 15.18 -20.51 -10.15
N ILE A 300 15.54 -19.77 -9.10
CA ILE A 300 16.93 -19.67 -8.66
C ILE A 300 17.41 -21.02 -8.10
N PHE A 301 16.58 -21.73 -7.37
CA PHE A 301 16.90 -23.03 -6.80
C PHE A 301 17.03 -24.11 -7.87
N GLU A 302 16.04 -24.25 -8.75
CA GLU A 302 15.99 -25.24 -9.82
C GLU A 302 17.08 -25.02 -10.88
N GLY A 303 17.36 -23.75 -11.22
CA GLY A 303 18.39 -23.37 -12.18
C GLY A 303 19.82 -23.45 -11.63
N ASP A 304 19.99 -23.85 -10.37
CA ASP A 304 21.29 -23.97 -9.68
C ASP A 304 22.18 -22.71 -9.82
N PHE A 305 21.56 -21.51 -9.88
CA PHE A 305 22.27 -20.25 -10.09
C PHE A 305 23.30 -19.92 -9.02
N ILE A 306 23.15 -20.55 -7.84
CA ILE A 306 24.08 -20.42 -6.73
C ILE A 306 25.47 -20.95 -7.08
N ARG A 307 25.54 -21.93 -7.98
CA ARG A 307 26.80 -22.56 -8.43
C ARG A 307 27.59 -21.70 -9.41
N TYR A 308 26.91 -20.93 -10.24
CA TYR A 308 27.53 -20.30 -11.39
C TYR A 308 28.21 -18.97 -11.09
N GLU A 309 27.75 -18.24 -10.09
CA GLU A 309 28.16 -16.84 -9.95
C GLU A 309 29.27 -16.62 -8.89
N GLY A 310 29.54 -17.57 -8.01
CA GLY A 310 30.59 -17.48 -6.97
C GLY A 310 30.51 -16.26 -6.05
N ASN A 311 29.57 -15.33 -6.36
CA ASN A 311 29.31 -14.11 -5.61
C ASN A 311 27.84 -13.74 -5.73
N LEU A 312 27.06 -14.11 -4.72
CA LEU A 312 25.62 -13.84 -4.63
C LEU A 312 25.30 -12.36 -4.65
N GLU A 313 26.10 -11.52 -4.04
CA GLU A 313 25.89 -10.07 -4.01
C GLU A 313 25.97 -9.49 -5.43
N ARG A 314 26.94 -9.90 -6.21
CA ARG A 314 27.06 -9.52 -7.62
C ARG A 314 25.89 -10.04 -8.44
N PHE A 315 25.43 -11.27 -8.19
CA PHE A 315 24.28 -11.87 -8.86
C PHE A 315 23.03 -11.01 -8.63
N PHE A 316 22.69 -10.65 -7.39
CA PHE A 316 21.53 -9.81 -7.10
C PHE A 316 21.66 -8.36 -7.57
N ASN A 317 22.89 -7.84 -7.67
CA ASN A 317 23.15 -6.51 -8.23
C ASN A 317 23.09 -6.49 -9.76
N SER A 318 23.14 -7.65 -10.43
CA SER A 318 22.94 -7.78 -11.86
C SER A 318 21.44 -7.69 -12.22
N ARG A 319 21.17 -7.59 -13.52
CA ARG A 319 19.78 -7.71 -14.02
C ARG A 319 19.44 -9.19 -14.15
N LEU A 320 18.74 -9.74 -13.18
CA LEU A 320 18.36 -11.15 -13.18
C LEU A 320 17.64 -11.56 -14.47
N TYR A 321 16.77 -10.71 -15.00
CA TYR A 321 16.03 -10.98 -16.24
C TYR A 321 16.91 -10.92 -17.51
N SER A 322 18.18 -10.53 -17.42
CA SER A 322 19.13 -10.66 -18.53
C SER A 322 19.61 -12.11 -18.68
N ASN A 323 19.37 -12.93 -17.66
CA ASN A 323 19.61 -14.36 -17.73
C ASN A 323 18.46 -15.03 -18.52
N PRO A 324 18.76 -15.82 -19.59
CA PRO A 324 17.74 -16.44 -20.43
C PRO A 324 16.78 -17.35 -19.68
N GLU A 325 17.25 -18.05 -18.65
CA GLU A 325 16.43 -18.98 -17.86
C GLU A 325 15.43 -18.25 -16.94
N LEU A 326 15.83 -17.12 -16.37
CA LEU A 326 14.96 -16.30 -15.55
C LEU A 326 13.98 -15.44 -16.37
N LYS A 327 14.26 -15.25 -17.66
CA LYS A 327 13.42 -14.42 -18.54
C LYS A 327 11.97 -14.90 -18.58
N SER A 328 11.74 -16.21 -18.68
CA SER A 328 10.38 -16.79 -18.69
C SER A 328 9.61 -16.53 -17.38
N VAL A 329 10.31 -16.52 -16.25
CA VAL A 329 9.74 -16.19 -14.94
C VAL A 329 9.28 -14.73 -14.92
N TYR A 330 10.10 -13.81 -15.41
CA TYR A 330 9.72 -12.40 -15.51
C TYR A 330 8.57 -12.16 -16.49
N GLU A 331 8.51 -12.88 -17.61
CA GLU A 331 7.37 -12.83 -18.53
C GLU A 331 6.08 -13.32 -17.88
N GLY A 332 6.14 -14.41 -17.12
CA GLY A 332 5.02 -14.91 -16.35
C GLY A 332 4.55 -13.94 -15.26
N LEU A 333 5.49 -13.36 -14.50
CA LEU A 333 5.18 -12.36 -13.49
C LEU A 333 4.60 -11.07 -14.09
N TRP A 334 5.12 -10.63 -15.24
CA TRP A 334 4.53 -9.50 -16.00
C TRP A 334 3.05 -9.74 -16.30
N LYS A 335 2.76 -10.89 -16.89
CA LYS A 335 1.40 -11.29 -17.28
C LYS A 335 0.45 -11.35 -16.08
N ASP A 336 0.95 -11.83 -14.95
CA ASP A 336 0.14 -11.99 -13.76
C ASP A 336 -0.05 -10.69 -12.96
N LEU A 337 0.99 -9.87 -12.82
CA LEU A 337 0.98 -8.73 -11.90
C LEU A 337 0.71 -7.38 -12.58
N ILE A 338 1.00 -7.23 -13.87
CA ILE A 338 1.03 -5.90 -14.53
C ILE A 338 0.13 -5.80 -15.76
N GLU A 339 0.14 -6.78 -16.64
CA GLU A 339 -0.40 -6.67 -18.00
C GLU A 339 -1.84 -6.16 -18.05
N ALA A 340 -2.72 -6.68 -17.19
CA ALA A 340 -4.12 -6.28 -17.14
C ALA A 340 -4.31 -4.79 -16.83
N MET A 341 -3.48 -4.24 -15.94
CA MET A 341 -3.51 -2.82 -15.54
C MET A 341 -2.82 -1.94 -16.59
N TRP A 342 -1.71 -2.43 -17.16
CA TRP A 342 -0.96 -1.74 -18.19
C TRP A 342 -1.80 -1.44 -19.42
N ASN A 343 -2.69 -2.36 -19.80
CA ASN A 343 -3.56 -2.19 -20.95
C ASN A 343 -4.69 -1.17 -20.73
N GLN A 344 -4.94 -0.77 -19.48
CA GLN A 344 -5.98 0.20 -19.12
C GLN A 344 -5.48 1.65 -19.00
N ILE A 345 -4.16 1.86 -18.97
CA ILE A 345 -3.57 3.19 -18.84
C ILE A 345 -3.18 3.77 -20.21
N ASP A 346 -3.25 5.08 -20.35
CA ASP A 346 -2.90 5.78 -21.58
C ASP A 346 -1.37 5.89 -21.79
N SER A 347 -0.99 6.40 -22.97
CA SER A 347 0.42 6.52 -23.36
C SER A 347 1.22 7.45 -22.44
N ASN A 348 0.60 8.53 -21.94
CA ASN A 348 1.27 9.49 -21.05
C ASN A 348 1.56 8.86 -19.68
N ALA A 349 0.59 8.12 -19.14
CA ALA A 349 0.80 7.36 -17.90
C ALA A 349 1.88 6.28 -18.07
N ARG A 350 1.90 5.54 -19.19
CA ARG A 350 2.95 4.55 -19.48
C ARG A 350 4.34 5.18 -19.51
N ARG A 351 4.51 6.32 -20.19
CA ARG A 351 5.78 7.05 -20.26
C ARG A 351 6.24 7.51 -18.88
N LEU A 352 5.32 8.06 -18.08
CA LEU A 352 5.61 8.46 -16.70
C LEU A 352 6.09 7.27 -15.87
N ILE A 353 5.39 6.13 -15.93
CA ILE A 353 5.72 4.93 -15.16
C ILE A 353 7.09 4.36 -15.59
N VAL A 354 7.36 4.31 -16.89
CA VAL A 354 8.67 3.89 -17.42
C VAL A 354 9.76 4.82 -16.91
N CYS A 355 9.57 6.14 -16.98
CA CYS A 355 10.53 7.11 -16.44
C CYS A 355 10.81 6.86 -14.95
N VAL A 356 9.78 6.73 -14.11
CA VAL A 356 9.94 6.43 -12.67
C VAL A 356 10.72 5.14 -12.45
N SER A 357 10.55 4.13 -13.30
CA SER A 357 11.22 2.84 -13.13
C SER A 357 12.75 2.93 -13.27
N TYR A 358 13.28 3.94 -13.92
CA TYR A 358 14.73 4.09 -14.09
C TYR A 358 15.45 4.47 -12.79
N PHE A 359 14.77 5.05 -11.82
CA PHE A 359 15.36 5.54 -10.57
C PHE A 359 15.21 4.54 -9.42
N SER A 360 16.20 4.46 -8.54
CA SER A 360 16.19 3.55 -7.39
C SER A 360 15.30 4.07 -6.26
N GLY A 361 15.19 5.37 -6.14
CA GLY A 361 14.50 6.03 -5.04
C GLY A 361 13.11 6.56 -5.37
N SER A 362 12.67 7.48 -4.56
CA SER A 362 11.44 8.25 -4.75
C SER A 362 11.74 9.48 -5.60
N VAL A 363 11.07 9.64 -6.73
CA VAL A 363 11.26 10.76 -7.66
C VAL A 363 10.31 11.90 -7.29
N SER A 364 10.83 13.11 -7.15
CA SER A 364 10.00 14.29 -6.90
C SER A 364 9.12 14.62 -8.11
N ILE A 365 7.96 15.19 -7.86
CA ILE A 365 7.05 15.61 -8.95
C ILE A 365 7.70 16.67 -9.82
N ASP A 366 8.47 17.57 -9.24
CA ASP A 366 9.16 18.63 -10.00
C ASP A 366 10.23 18.05 -10.93
N MET A 367 11.00 17.07 -10.45
CA MET A 367 11.94 16.34 -11.28
C MET A 367 11.24 15.61 -12.45
N LEU A 368 10.14 14.92 -12.18
CA LEU A 368 9.39 14.21 -13.23
C LEU A 368 8.83 15.18 -14.27
N LYS A 369 8.30 16.32 -13.86
CA LYS A 369 7.84 17.37 -14.78
C LYS A 369 8.99 17.89 -15.65
N PHE A 370 10.16 18.06 -15.06
CA PHE A 370 11.35 18.47 -15.80
C PHE A 370 11.79 17.43 -16.84
N LEU A 371 11.86 16.16 -16.42
CA LEU A 371 12.28 15.04 -17.29
C LEU A 371 11.32 14.77 -18.45
N LEU A 372 10.03 14.97 -18.23
CA LEU A 372 8.98 14.64 -19.17
C LEU A 372 8.33 15.87 -19.84
N ARG A 373 8.91 17.07 -19.68
CA ARG A 373 8.38 18.33 -20.18
C ARG A 373 8.06 18.34 -21.68
N ASP A 374 8.89 17.65 -22.47
CA ASP A 374 8.72 17.57 -23.93
C ASP A 374 7.78 16.42 -24.35
N VAL A 375 7.31 15.61 -23.41
CA VAL A 375 6.61 14.35 -23.64
C VAL A 375 5.17 14.39 -23.14
N ILE A 376 4.94 15.00 -21.97
CA ILE A 376 3.63 15.10 -21.33
C ILE A 376 3.27 16.58 -21.18
N LYS A 377 2.14 16.97 -21.81
CA LYS A 377 1.63 18.35 -21.69
C LYS A 377 1.14 18.60 -20.26
N THR A 378 1.21 19.87 -19.84
CA THR A 378 0.85 20.28 -18.48
C THR A 378 -0.59 19.90 -18.12
N GLU A 379 -1.53 19.98 -19.06
CA GLU A 379 -2.93 19.59 -18.85
C GLU A 379 -3.11 18.08 -18.62
N ASP A 380 -2.27 17.23 -19.23
CA ASP A 380 -2.36 15.76 -19.14
C ASP A 380 -1.66 15.20 -17.91
N TRP A 381 -0.84 16.00 -17.24
CA TRP A 381 0.01 15.56 -16.15
C TRP A 381 -0.75 14.90 -14.99
N LYS A 382 -1.80 15.60 -14.52
CA LYS A 382 -2.62 15.10 -13.41
C LYS A 382 -3.29 13.77 -13.77
N LYS A 383 -3.77 13.62 -14.99
CA LYS A 383 -4.42 12.40 -15.48
C LYS A 383 -3.43 11.24 -15.54
N ALA A 384 -2.23 11.47 -16.10
CA ALA A 384 -1.17 10.45 -16.18
C ALA A 384 -0.75 9.96 -14.79
N LEU A 385 -0.53 10.89 -13.85
CA LEU A 385 -0.18 10.58 -12.48
C LEU A 385 -1.30 9.79 -11.77
N PHE A 386 -2.55 10.23 -11.92
CA PHE A 386 -3.70 9.57 -11.31
C PHE A 386 -3.88 8.14 -11.83
N GLN A 387 -3.71 7.89 -13.13
CA GLN A 387 -3.81 6.54 -13.68
C GLN A 387 -2.73 5.61 -13.11
N GLY A 388 -1.48 6.04 -13.05
CA GLY A 388 -0.41 5.25 -12.44
C GLY A 388 -0.67 4.94 -10.96
N TYR A 389 -1.18 5.91 -10.23
CA TYR A 389 -1.54 5.77 -8.82
C TYR A 389 -2.77 4.86 -8.62
N LYS A 390 -3.82 5.04 -9.41
CA LYS A 390 -5.06 4.25 -9.35
C LYS A 390 -4.79 2.74 -9.40
N TYR A 391 -3.88 2.33 -10.26
CA TYR A 391 -3.53 0.92 -10.43
C TYR A 391 -2.35 0.46 -9.58
N MET A 392 -1.90 1.27 -8.61
CA MET A 392 -0.76 0.98 -7.73
C MET A 392 0.55 0.64 -8.49
N LEU A 393 0.69 1.12 -9.73
CA LEU A 393 1.93 1.01 -10.48
C LEU A 393 2.97 2.01 -9.98
N ILE A 394 2.50 3.15 -9.47
CA ILE A 394 3.29 4.11 -8.68
C ILE A 394 2.54 4.42 -7.39
N MET A 395 3.28 4.81 -6.36
CA MET A 395 2.75 5.17 -5.05
C MET A 395 3.27 6.54 -4.65
N GLU A 396 2.46 7.25 -3.86
CA GLU A 396 2.88 8.50 -3.24
C GLU A 396 4.06 8.27 -2.29
N SER A 397 5.00 9.19 -2.31
CA SER A 397 6.14 9.22 -1.41
C SER A 397 6.18 10.56 -0.68
N GLY A 398 6.44 10.53 0.62
CA GLY A 398 6.73 11.72 1.41
C GLY A 398 5.50 12.48 1.93
N ARG A 399 4.43 11.79 2.34
CA ARG A 399 3.37 12.42 3.15
C ARG A 399 3.92 12.89 4.50
N ASN A 400 4.11 14.18 4.66
CA ASN A 400 4.04 14.77 6.00
C ASN A 400 2.57 14.69 6.45
N ARG A 401 2.29 13.90 7.50
CA ARG A 401 0.93 13.73 8.07
C ARG A 401 0.31 15.04 8.56
N GLU A 402 1.10 16.12 8.66
CA GLU A 402 0.69 17.39 9.25
C GLU A 402 0.09 18.40 8.26
N ASN A 403 0.37 18.30 6.95
CA ASN A 403 -0.21 19.21 5.94
C ASN A 403 -1.23 18.47 5.06
N LYS A 404 -2.43 18.28 5.62
CA LYS A 404 -3.52 17.52 4.98
C LYS A 404 -4.32 18.28 3.92
N GLU A 405 -4.08 19.57 3.72
CA GLU A 405 -5.02 20.41 2.97
C GLU A 405 -4.76 20.52 1.47
N ASP A 406 -3.55 20.23 0.97
CA ASP A 406 -3.24 20.57 -0.42
C ASP A 406 -3.24 19.44 -1.45
N GLY A 407 -3.44 18.18 -1.10
CA GLY A 407 -3.49 17.07 -2.08
C GLY A 407 -2.27 16.94 -3.01
N ASN A 408 -1.20 17.70 -2.76
CA ASN A 408 -0.02 17.76 -3.60
C ASN A 408 0.93 16.61 -3.28
N PHE A 409 0.98 15.63 -4.18
CA PHE A 409 2.04 14.62 -4.19
C PHE A 409 3.40 15.34 -4.28
N ARG A 410 4.29 15.08 -3.33
CA ARG A 410 5.64 15.64 -3.39
C ARG A 410 6.61 14.76 -4.18
N GLY A 411 6.33 13.45 -4.23
CA GLY A 411 7.11 12.50 -4.98
C GLY A 411 6.35 11.20 -5.19
N VAL A 412 6.85 10.38 -6.09
CA VAL A 412 6.33 9.06 -6.39
C VAL A 412 7.43 8.01 -6.28
N ARG A 413 7.05 6.82 -5.86
CA ARG A 413 7.90 5.65 -5.80
C ARG A 413 7.21 4.45 -6.45
N MET A 414 7.96 3.43 -6.71
CA MET A 414 7.46 2.18 -7.28
C MET A 414 7.83 1.01 -6.37
N PHE A 415 6.95 0.01 -6.27
CA PHE A 415 7.29 -1.21 -5.56
C PHE A 415 8.40 -1.97 -6.30
N PRO A 416 9.31 -2.67 -5.59
CA PRO A 416 10.46 -3.32 -6.21
C PRO A 416 10.10 -4.22 -7.38
N ILE A 417 9.17 -5.16 -7.21
CA ILE A 417 8.77 -6.08 -8.28
C ILE A 417 8.15 -5.35 -9.47
N ILE A 418 7.31 -4.34 -9.24
CA ILE A 418 6.70 -3.56 -10.32
C ILE A 418 7.79 -2.87 -11.14
N LYS A 419 8.75 -2.27 -10.47
CA LYS A 419 9.91 -1.61 -11.07
C LYS A 419 10.75 -2.57 -11.90
N GLU A 420 11.08 -3.74 -11.36
CA GLU A 420 11.84 -4.77 -12.08
C GLU A 420 11.09 -5.23 -13.34
N LEU A 421 9.77 -5.45 -13.25
CA LEU A 421 8.96 -5.89 -14.39
C LEU A 421 8.79 -4.80 -15.46
N ILE A 422 8.65 -3.52 -15.08
CA ILE A 422 8.63 -2.41 -16.03
C ILE A 422 9.99 -2.30 -16.74
N ARG A 423 11.09 -2.38 -16.00
CA ARG A 423 12.43 -2.38 -16.56
C ARG A 423 12.67 -3.57 -17.49
N PHE A 424 12.22 -4.76 -17.10
CA PHE A 424 12.30 -5.96 -17.92
C PHE A 424 11.65 -5.74 -19.29
N LYS A 425 10.46 -5.13 -19.30
CA LYS A 425 9.65 -5.00 -20.53
C LYS A 425 10.04 -3.81 -21.40
N PHE A 426 10.43 -2.68 -20.80
CA PHE A 426 10.53 -1.39 -21.50
C PHE A 426 11.88 -0.69 -21.34
N LYS A 427 12.83 -1.19 -20.53
CA LYS A 427 14.09 -0.48 -20.36
C LYS A 427 14.88 -0.43 -21.66
N ASN A 428 15.13 0.81 -22.09
CA ASN A 428 15.99 1.16 -23.23
C ASN A 428 17.19 1.96 -22.69
N GLU A 429 18.42 1.53 -23.03
CA GLU A 429 19.64 2.18 -22.54
C GLU A 429 19.80 3.61 -23.06
N THR A 430 19.37 3.87 -24.30
CA THR A 430 19.40 5.24 -24.87
C THR A 430 18.44 6.16 -24.11
N GLU A 431 17.24 5.68 -23.83
CA GLU A 431 16.25 6.43 -23.08
C GLU A 431 16.69 6.63 -21.63
N TYR A 432 17.24 5.61 -21.00
CA TYR A 432 17.84 5.70 -19.68
C TYR A 432 18.94 6.77 -19.63
N SER A 433 19.88 6.75 -20.56
CA SER A 433 20.97 7.74 -20.62
C SER A 433 20.41 9.16 -20.77
N LYS A 434 19.42 9.35 -21.65
CA LYS A 434 18.74 10.65 -21.82
C LYS A 434 18.12 11.15 -20.52
N TYR A 435 17.38 10.30 -19.80
CA TYR A 435 16.78 10.71 -18.53
C TYR A 435 17.83 10.97 -17.45
N MET A 436 18.95 10.24 -17.45
CA MET A 436 20.05 10.51 -16.52
C MET A 436 20.74 11.83 -16.81
N GLU A 437 21.00 12.17 -18.09
CA GLU A 437 21.52 13.48 -18.50
C GLU A 437 20.60 14.62 -18.08
N LEU A 438 19.29 14.50 -18.36
CA LEU A 438 18.31 15.48 -17.91
C LEU A 438 18.25 15.58 -16.37
N SER A 439 18.52 14.49 -15.65
CA SER A 439 18.59 14.51 -14.19
C SER A 439 19.82 15.28 -13.69
N VAL A 440 20.96 15.19 -14.39
CA VAL A 440 22.14 16.03 -14.13
C VAL A 440 21.76 17.50 -14.27
N ASP A 441 21.11 17.87 -15.38
CA ASP A 441 20.68 19.26 -15.62
C ASP A 441 19.71 19.76 -14.54
N PHE A 442 18.71 18.93 -14.18
CA PHE A 442 17.78 19.25 -13.10
C PHE A 442 18.49 19.55 -11.79
N TYR A 443 19.42 18.70 -11.37
CA TYR A 443 20.14 18.93 -10.11
C TYR A 443 21.10 20.11 -10.19
N LEU A 444 21.72 20.37 -11.33
CA LEU A 444 22.55 21.56 -11.54
C LEU A 444 21.72 22.85 -11.41
N GLU A 445 20.52 22.89 -11.99
CA GLU A 445 19.61 24.03 -11.83
C GLU A 445 19.19 24.21 -10.36
N GLN A 446 18.88 23.11 -9.64
CA GLN A 446 18.49 23.16 -8.23
C GLN A 446 19.64 23.67 -7.34
N ILE A 447 20.86 23.18 -7.56
CA ILE A 447 22.05 23.60 -6.78
C ILE A 447 22.37 25.07 -7.03
N ASN A 448 22.26 25.54 -8.27
CA ASN A 448 22.47 26.95 -8.61
C ASN A 448 21.40 27.88 -8.00
N SER A 449 20.16 27.37 -7.84
CA SER A 449 19.08 28.11 -7.17
C SER A 449 19.18 28.11 -5.65
N LEU A 450 19.89 27.15 -5.07
CA LEU A 450 20.19 27.06 -3.65
C LEU A 450 21.31 28.05 -3.28
N ASN A 451 21.02 29.35 -3.28
CA ASN A 451 21.94 30.35 -2.75
C ASN A 451 22.35 29.96 -1.33
N ALA A 452 23.59 30.28 -0.97
CA ALA A 452 24.22 29.96 0.32
C ALA A 452 23.35 30.30 1.56
N ASN A 453 22.43 31.25 1.43
CA ASN A 453 21.49 31.64 2.47
C ASN A 453 20.43 30.58 2.80
N MET A 454 19.97 29.77 1.85
CA MET A 454 19.00 28.70 2.10
C MET A 454 19.60 27.52 2.87
N VAL A 455 20.89 27.27 2.71
CA VAL A 455 21.61 26.21 3.45
C VAL A 455 21.70 26.57 4.95
N TYR A 456 21.70 27.84 5.29
CA TYR A 456 21.81 28.34 6.67
C TYR A 456 20.46 28.63 7.34
N SER A 457 19.40 28.89 6.58
CA SER A 457 18.09 29.34 7.13
C SER A 457 17.24 28.22 7.77
N GLY A 458 17.65 26.97 7.68
CA GLY A 458 16.88 25.86 8.27
C GLY A 458 15.66 25.43 7.45
N GLU A 459 15.40 26.04 6.29
CA GLU A 459 14.34 25.62 5.38
C GLU A 459 14.63 24.21 4.84
N LYS A 460 13.57 23.42 4.72
CA LYS A 460 13.63 22.03 4.24
C LYS A 460 14.15 22.02 2.80
N THR A 461 15.41 21.64 2.64
CA THR A 461 16.00 21.45 1.32
C THR A 461 15.40 20.21 0.66
N PHE A 462 15.43 20.16 -0.69
CA PHE A 462 14.97 18.99 -1.45
C PHE A 462 15.69 17.68 -1.08
N LEU A 463 16.89 17.78 -0.46
CA LEU A 463 17.70 16.63 -0.02
C LEU A 463 17.30 16.03 1.34
N ASP A 464 16.27 16.53 2.01
CA ASP A 464 15.84 16.03 3.31
C ASP A 464 15.21 14.62 3.26
N ARG A 465 15.10 14.04 2.05
CA ARG A 465 14.42 12.75 1.84
C ARG A 465 15.38 11.68 1.37
N ASP A 466 15.31 10.52 2.03
CA ASP A 466 16.15 9.36 1.69
C ASP A 466 16.03 8.93 0.22
N GLY A 467 14.83 9.06 -0.37
CA GLY A 467 14.60 8.75 -1.77
C GLY A 467 15.33 9.67 -2.74
N GLU A 468 15.37 10.96 -2.47
CA GLU A 468 16.09 11.95 -3.28
C GLU A 468 17.61 11.75 -3.18
N ILE A 469 18.11 11.39 -2.00
CA ILE A 469 19.52 11.05 -1.80
C ILE A 469 19.94 9.84 -2.65
N ALA A 470 19.09 8.81 -2.71
CA ALA A 470 19.35 7.64 -3.54
C ALA A 470 19.46 8.00 -5.03
N ILE A 471 18.56 8.86 -5.53
CA ILE A 471 18.59 9.33 -6.92
C ILE A 471 19.84 10.18 -7.18
N LEU A 472 20.16 11.10 -6.30
CA LEU A 472 21.37 11.91 -6.44
C LEU A 472 22.64 11.05 -6.53
N ARG A 473 22.74 9.99 -5.71
CA ARG A 473 23.85 9.03 -5.81
C ARG A 473 23.89 8.34 -7.18
N GLU A 474 22.74 7.94 -7.74
CA GLU A 474 22.68 7.37 -9.10
C GLU A 474 23.16 8.38 -10.16
N VAL A 475 22.73 9.64 -10.05
CA VAL A 475 23.16 10.72 -10.96
C VAL A 475 24.66 10.96 -10.85
N LEU A 476 25.21 11.01 -9.65
CA LEU A 476 26.65 11.16 -9.43
C LEU A 476 27.43 9.97 -9.98
N TYR A 477 26.93 8.75 -9.77
CA TYR A 477 27.55 7.55 -10.35
C TYR A 477 27.51 7.59 -11.89
N PHE A 478 26.41 8.03 -12.47
CA PHE A 478 26.29 8.23 -13.91
C PHE A 478 27.30 9.25 -14.45
N CYS A 479 27.45 10.39 -13.78
CA CYS A 479 28.46 11.39 -14.14
C CYS A 479 29.87 10.82 -14.11
N ALA A 480 30.23 10.11 -13.05
CA ALA A 480 31.56 9.51 -12.89
C ALA A 480 31.85 8.45 -13.97
N LYS A 481 30.86 7.62 -14.30
CA LYS A 481 30.97 6.56 -15.31
C LYS A 481 31.09 7.09 -16.74
N ASN A 482 30.40 8.18 -17.05
CA ASN A 482 30.33 8.78 -18.39
C ASN A 482 31.31 9.95 -18.59
N ASN A 483 32.28 10.14 -17.67
CA ASN A 483 33.26 11.19 -17.70
C ASN A 483 32.70 12.63 -17.73
N LEU A 484 31.51 12.83 -17.18
CA LEU A 484 30.91 14.16 -16.96
C LEU A 484 31.56 14.81 -15.74
N ASN A 485 32.88 15.03 -15.84
CA ASN A 485 33.72 15.38 -14.70
C ASN A 485 33.41 16.77 -14.12
N GLU A 486 33.13 17.77 -14.96
CA GLU A 486 32.79 19.14 -14.53
C GLU A 486 31.44 19.15 -13.82
N GLN A 487 30.44 18.47 -14.39
CA GLN A 487 29.12 18.32 -13.77
C GLN A 487 29.23 17.62 -12.42
N TYR A 488 30.02 16.54 -12.34
CA TYR A 488 30.27 15.85 -11.08
C TYR A 488 30.86 16.78 -10.01
N LEU A 489 31.87 17.57 -10.36
CA LEU A 489 32.49 18.52 -9.42
C LEU A 489 31.54 19.63 -8.99
N THR A 490 30.72 20.12 -9.90
CA THR A 490 29.69 21.13 -9.60
C THR A 490 28.62 20.58 -8.65
N LEU A 491 28.08 19.38 -8.95
CA LEU A 491 27.08 18.72 -8.12
C LEU A 491 27.60 18.39 -6.71
N THR A 492 28.86 17.99 -6.60
CA THR A 492 29.49 17.61 -5.32
C THR A 492 30.19 18.76 -4.61
N GLY A 493 29.95 19.99 -5.03
CA GLY A 493 30.51 21.21 -4.41
C GLY A 493 30.29 21.31 -2.90
N ASN A 494 30.89 22.32 -2.27
CA ASN A 494 30.96 22.46 -0.82
C ASN A 494 29.61 22.34 -0.10
N ASN A 495 28.54 22.84 -0.71
CA ASN A 495 27.20 22.84 -0.10
C ASN A 495 26.63 21.42 0.06
N LEU A 496 26.85 20.52 -0.91
CA LEU A 496 26.36 19.15 -0.83
C LEU A 496 27.12 18.32 0.21
N ALA A 497 28.43 18.45 0.25
CA ALA A 497 29.23 17.73 1.22
C ALA A 497 28.93 18.20 2.66
N ASP A 498 28.78 19.50 2.87
CA ASP A 498 28.36 20.05 4.18
C ASP A 498 26.96 19.57 4.57
N PHE A 499 26.04 19.42 3.63
CA PHE A 499 24.73 18.84 3.88
C PHE A 499 24.84 17.42 4.44
N PHE A 500 25.59 16.54 3.78
CA PHE A 500 25.73 15.14 4.23
C PHE A 500 26.46 15.03 5.56
N TYR A 501 27.52 15.82 5.79
CA TYR A 501 28.27 15.77 7.04
C TYR A 501 27.53 16.42 8.21
N MET A 502 26.87 17.53 7.98
CA MET A 502 26.38 18.38 9.07
C MET A 502 24.91 18.14 9.40
N ARG A 503 24.07 17.95 8.40
CA ARG A 503 22.62 17.89 8.56
C ARG A 503 22.07 16.47 8.51
N SER A 504 22.40 15.69 7.50
CA SER A 504 21.84 14.34 7.34
C SER A 504 22.51 13.29 8.20
N LYS A 505 23.70 13.58 8.77
CA LYS A 505 24.53 12.62 9.52
C LYS A 505 24.88 11.35 8.76
N LYS A 506 24.86 11.38 7.44
CA LYS A 506 25.20 10.26 6.54
C LYS A 506 26.68 10.33 6.14
N TRP A 507 27.52 10.04 7.10
CA TRP A 507 28.98 10.17 7.00
C TRP A 507 29.60 9.27 5.95
N ASP A 508 29.07 8.05 5.81
CA ASP A 508 29.47 7.05 4.82
C ASP A 508 29.26 7.54 3.39
N ILE A 509 28.10 8.10 3.11
CA ILE A 509 27.76 8.68 1.79
C ILE A 509 28.66 9.90 1.50
N ALA A 510 28.86 10.75 2.48
CA ALA A 510 29.73 11.90 2.31
C ALA A 510 31.18 11.51 2.02
N ASP A 511 31.69 10.47 2.68
CA ASP A 511 33.04 9.94 2.43
C ASP A 511 33.16 9.33 1.04
N GLU A 512 32.19 8.54 0.61
CA GLU A 512 32.12 7.95 -0.73
C GLU A 512 32.19 9.04 -1.82
N ILE A 513 31.34 10.07 -1.69
CA ILE A 513 31.31 11.20 -2.62
C ILE A 513 32.65 11.95 -2.63
N ASN A 514 33.25 12.21 -1.49
CA ASN A 514 34.52 12.92 -1.41
C ASN A 514 35.71 12.14 -1.95
N VAL A 515 35.72 10.80 -1.78
CA VAL A 515 36.74 9.96 -2.39
C VAL A 515 36.68 10.04 -3.92
N GLU A 516 35.50 9.92 -4.50
CA GLU A 516 35.35 10.01 -5.95
C GLU A 516 35.59 11.45 -6.46
N ARG A 517 35.13 12.47 -5.74
CA ARG A 517 35.40 13.88 -6.05
C ARG A 517 36.90 14.16 -6.16
N ARG A 518 37.71 13.62 -5.26
CA ARG A 518 39.19 13.76 -5.33
C ARG A 518 39.75 13.12 -6.60
N LYS A 519 39.30 11.94 -6.99
CA LYS A 519 39.72 11.27 -8.21
C LYS A 519 39.39 12.10 -9.44
N VAL A 520 38.15 12.61 -9.52
CA VAL A 520 37.70 13.44 -10.64
C VAL A 520 38.47 14.78 -10.68
N ALA A 521 38.66 15.43 -9.55
CA ALA A 521 39.41 16.68 -9.47
C ALA A 521 40.88 16.51 -9.88
N ARG A 522 41.52 15.38 -9.53
CA ARG A 522 42.88 15.04 -10.00
C ARG A 522 42.93 14.83 -11.51
N ARG A 523 41.94 14.14 -12.11
CA ARG A 523 41.86 13.97 -13.57
C ARG A 523 41.79 15.31 -14.30
N LEU A 524 41.07 16.29 -13.74
CA LEU A 524 40.95 17.64 -14.30
C LEU A 524 42.08 18.60 -13.86
N GLN A 525 43.07 18.10 -13.12
CA GLN A 525 44.15 18.90 -12.54
C GLN A 525 43.67 20.10 -11.71
N ASN A 526 42.48 19.97 -11.11
CA ASN A 526 41.85 21.00 -10.29
C ASN A 526 42.33 20.90 -8.84
N HIS A 527 43.48 21.51 -8.56
CA HIS A 527 44.14 21.46 -7.25
C HIS A 527 43.29 22.12 -6.13
N VAL A 528 42.51 23.13 -6.48
CA VAL A 528 41.63 23.81 -5.50
C VAL A 528 40.59 22.83 -4.98
N GLN A 529 39.88 22.11 -5.87
CA GLN A 529 38.90 21.12 -5.52
C GLN A 529 39.50 19.94 -4.74
N VAL A 530 40.72 19.53 -5.08
CA VAL A 530 41.46 18.51 -4.32
C VAL A 530 41.69 18.98 -2.88
N MET A 531 42.16 20.20 -2.68
CA MET A 531 42.43 20.79 -1.36
C MET A 531 41.14 20.96 -0.55
N GLU A 532 40.03 21.35 -1.18
CA GLU A 532 38.73 21.47 -0.51
C GLU A 532 38.26 20.11 0.07
N THR A 533 38.45 19.01 -0.66
CA THR A 533 38.06 17.67 -0.16
C THR A 533 38.90 17.24 1.04
N TYR A 534 40.17 17.64 1.10
CA TYR A 534 41.03 17.42 2.28
C TYR A 534 40.62 18.32 3.46
N GLY A 535 40.26 19.56 3.19
CA GLY A 535 39.75 20.47 4.22
C GLY A 535 38.47 19.96 4.91
N MET A 536 37.58 19.34 4.15
CA MET A 536 36.38 18.69 4.71
C MET A 536 36.71 17.47 5.55
N TYR A 537 37.64 16.64 5.09
CA TYR A 537 38.11 15.49 5.84
C TYR A 537 38.75 15.92 7.17
N MET A 538 39.56 16.98 7.17
CA MET A 538 40.16 17.57 8.37
C MET A 538 39.11 18.09 9.34
N ARG A 539 38.10 18.82 8.86
CA ARG A 539 36.96 19.27 9.70
C ARG A 539 36.23 18.13 10.37
N ARG A 540 36.08 17.00 9.70
CA ARG A 540 35.55 15.76 10.27
C ARG A 540 36.45 15.22 11.37
N CYS A 541 37.74 15.05 11.11
CA CYS A 541 38.71 14.54 12.10
C CYS A 541 38.76 15.39 13.36
N VAL A 542 38.74 16.71 13.23
CA VAL A 542 38.73 17.63 14.37
C VAL A 542 37.45 17.50 15.22
N ARG A 543 36.30 17.21 14.61
CA ARG A 543 35.04 16.97 15.33
C ARG A 543 34.93 15.54 15.90
N CYS A 544 35.46 14.54 15.21
CA CYS A 544 35.55 13.18 15.73
C CYS A 544 36.52 13.09 16.91
N ASN A 545 37.65 13.79 16.87
CA ASN A 545 38.62 13.82 17.95
C ASN A 545 38.04 14.40 19.26
N LYS A 546 37.07 15.29 19.23
CA LYS A 546 36.35 15.70 20.45
C LYS A 546 35.53 14.56 21.06
N LYS A 547 35.14 13.53 20.26
CA LYS A 547 34.48 12.31 20.77
C LYS A 547 35.45 11.15 20.96
N CYS A 548 36.52 11.07 20.16
CA CYS A 548 37.51 9.97 20.23
C CYS A 548 38.51 10.13 21.38
N LEU A 549 38.81 11.35 21.84
CA LEU A 549 39.63 11.55 23.06
C LEU A 549 38.94 11.10 24.35
N GLY A 550 37.59 10.91 24.31
CA GLY A 550 36.84 10.27 25.39
C GLY A 550 36.65 8.76 25.26
N GLY A 551 37.00 8.16 24.10
CA GLY A 551 36.74 6.75 23.75
C GLY A 551 37.97 5.92 23.38
N LEU A 552 39.18 6.47 23.41
CA LEU A 552 40.40 5.82 22.94
C LEU A 552 40.90 4.65 23.82
N GLN A 553 40.12 4.26 24.83
CA GLN A 553 40.45 3.05 25.65
C GLN A 553 39.72 1.77 25.22
N GLN A 554 38.86 1.74 24.21
CA GLN A 554 38.06 0.52 23.94
C GLN A 554 37.96 0.00 22.51
N HIS A 555 38.51 0.63 21.47
CA HIS A 555 38.50 0.03 20.11
C HIS A 555 39.85 0.18 19.39
N GLN A 556 40.71 -0.77 19.60
CA GLN A 556 41.76 -1.15 18.63
C GLN A 556 41.02 -1.78 17.42
N GLY A 557 41.01 -1.08 16.28
CA GLY A 557 40.50 -1.73 15.05
C GLY A 557 39.90 -0.87 13.96
N THR A 558 40.10 0.46 13.91
CA THR A 558 39.83 1.21 12.69
C THR A 558 41.05 2.06 12.33
N HIS A 559 41.81 1.58 11.33
CA HIS A 559 42.96 2.28 10.79
C HIS A 559 42.54 3.64 10.24
N CYS A 560 42.92 4.72 10.92
CA CYS A 560 43.14 6.00 10.28
C CYS A 560 44.38 5.82 9.38
N ILE A 561 44.16 5.51 8.11
CA ILE A 561 45.26 5.44 7.15
C ILE A 561 45.69 6.89 6.88
N TYR A 562 46.79 7.28 7.52
CA TYR A 562 47.57 8.41 7.09
C TYR A 562 48.30 7.98 5.82
N GLU A 563 47.76 8.20 4.63
CA GLU A 563 48.59 8.25 3.44
C GLU A 563 49.45 9.50 3.53
N LYS A 564 50.74 9.27 3.68
CA LYS A 564 51.75 10.30 3.61
C LYS A 564 51.62 11.06 2.27
N VAL A 565 51.54 12.39 2.37
CA VAL A 565 51.72 13.33 1.25
C VAL A 565 53.11 13.14 0.65
#